data_16a086bfedbe862545de333be8387dbc
#
_entry.id   16a086bfedbe862545de333be8387dbc
#
_cell.length_a   1.000
_cell.length_b   1.000
_cell.length_c   1.000
_cell.angle_alpha   90.00
_cell.angle_beta   90.00
_cell.angle_gamma   90.00
#
_symmetry.space_group_name_H-M   'P 1'
#
loop_
_entity.id
_entity.type
_entity.pdbx_description
1 polymer ?
#
loop_
_entity_poly.entity_id
_entity_poly.type
_entity_poly.pdbx_seq_one_letter_code
_entity_poly.pdbx_strand_id
1 'polypeptide(L)'
;MSNTAQAAAPKQIQSRVGKRPIALPKGVTVNATGGKFEVKGPKGQLSRPATPNVQLKTEGTELFVVPTVAGRDGARFQGLARSILNGMVEGAANGYTRTLQLVGTGYRAEVKGKILNLALGFSHPINFPIPDGVTVTVPADSKGTLVILTGADKETMGQTAAKIRGFRPPEPYGGKGVRYHGEKVREKAGKAASKGGK
;
A
#
# COMPACT_ATOMS: atom_id res chain seq x y z
N MET A 1 -52.07 10.82 -31.77
CA MET A 1 -50.64 11.18 -31.81
C MET A 1 -50.12 11.15 -30.39
N SER A 2 -49.63 9.98 -29.97
CA SER A 2 -49.16 9.77 -28.58
C SER A 2 -47.65 10.03 -28.53
N ASN A 3 -47.27 11.15 -27.97
CA ASN A 3 -45.88 11.53 -27.78
C ASN A 3 -45.35 10.84 -26.53
N THR A 4 -44.77 9.65 -26.70
CA THR A 4 -44.13 8.92 -25.63
C THR A 4 -42.80 9.64 -25.31
N ALA A 5 -42.82 10.51 -24.31
CA ALA A 5 -41.61 11.13 -23.78
C ALA A 5 -40.69 10.02 -23.25
N GLN A 6 -39.65 9.71 -24.00
CA GLN A 6 -38.57 8.85 -23.61
C GLN A 6 -37.86 9.51 -22.40
N ALA A 7 -38.18 9.05 -21.20
CA ALA A 7 -37.54 9.51 -19.98
C ALA A 7 -36.03 9.21 -20.10
N ALA A 8 -35.26 10.26 -20.27
CA ALA A 8 -33.79 10.17 -20.29
C ALA A 8 -33.30 9.44 -19.03
N ALA A 9 -32.63 8.31 -19.21
CA ALA A 9 -32.04 7.56 -18.10
C ALA A 9 -31.18 8.51 -17.26
N PRO A 10 -31.29 8.47 -15.92
CA PRO A 10 -30.57 9.40 -15.05
C PRO A 10 -29.08 9.30 -15.33
N LYS A 11 -28.43 10.42 -15.66
CA LYS A 11 -26.99 10.50 -15.88
C LYS A 11 -26.29 9.88 -14.66
N GLN A 12 -25.71 8.70 -14.83
CA GLN A 12 -24.95 8.06 -13.78
C GLN A 12 -23.74 8.92 -13.43
N ILE A 13 -23.72 9.43 -12.20
CA ILE A 13 -22.56 10.14 -11.68
C ILE A 13 -21.47 9.08 -11.49
N GLN A 14 -20.37 9.19 -12.22
CA GLN A 14 -19.23 8.26 -12.13
C GLN A 14 -18.03 8.94 -11.49
N SER A 15 -17.27 8.17 -10.73
CA SER A 15 -16.01 8.62 -10.15
C SER A 15 -14.98 8.91 -11.25
N ARG A 16 -14.22 10.02 -11.13
CA ARG A 16 -13.10 10.32 -12.06
C ARG A 16 -12.04 9.22 -12.09
N VAL A 17 -11.80 8.57 -10.95
CA VAL A 17 -10.87 7.43 -10.82
C VAL A 17 -11.54 6.16 -11.31
N GLY A 18 -12.80 5.92 -10.95
CA GLY A 18 -13.56 4.72 -11.27
C GLY A 18 -13.82 4.51 -12.77
N LYS A 19 -13.83 5.58 -13.57
CA LYS A 19 -13.98 5.51 -15.04
C LYS A 19 -12.78 4.88 -15.76
N ARG A 20 -11.58 4.97 -15.14
CA ARG A 20 -10.36 4.50 -15.78
C ARG A 20 -10.32 2.98 -15.74
N PRO A 21 -10.12 2.29 -16.86
CA PRO A 21 -9.92 0.86 -16.86
C PRO A 21 -8.69 0.46 -16.04
N ILE A 22 -8.67 -0.79 -15.59
CA ILE A 22 -7.52 -1.41 -14.97
C ILE A 22 -6.93 -2.36 -16.00
N ALA A 23 -5.72 -2.10 -16.45
CA ALA A 23 -5.01 -3.00 -17.35
C ALA A 23 -4.65 -4.29 -16.60
N LEU A 24 -4.99 -5.43 -17.15
CA LEU A 24 -4.64 -6.75 -16.63
C LEU A 24 -3.32 -7.21 -17.26
N PRO A 25 -2.22 -7.28 -16.50
CA PRO A 25 -0.96 -7.81 -17.00
C PRO A 25 -1.10 -9.29 -17.34
N LYS A 26 -0.24 -9.80 -18.23
CA LYS A 26 -0.20 -11.21 -18.58
C LYS A 26 -0.01 -12.08 -17.34
N GLY A 27 -0.85 -13.11 -17.20
CA GLY A 27 -0.80 -14.05 -16.08
C GLY A 27 -1.54 -13.61 -14.80
N VAL A 28 -2.26 -12.48 -14.83
CA VAL A 28 -3.14 -12.06 -13.74
C VAL A 28 -4.60 -12.32 -14.10
N THR A 29 -5.31 -13.00 -13.21
CA THR A 29 -6.75 -13.25 -13.33
C THR A 29 -7.48 -12.62 -12.17
N VAL A 30 -8.64 -12.01 -12.44
CA VAL A 30 -9.49 -11.35 -11.46
C VAL A 30 -10.86 -11.99 -11.48
N ASN A 31 -11.33 -12.45 -10.33
CA ASN A 31 -12.66 -13.01 -10.14
C ASN A 31 -13.40 -12.26 -9.03
N ALA A 32 -14.71 -12.13 -9.19
CA ALA A 32 -15.59 -11.67 -8.13
C ALA A 32 -16.59 -12.79 -7.82
N THR A 33 -16.34 -13.53 -6.75
CA THR A 33 -17.15 -14.68 -6.37
C THR A 33 -17.48 -14.61 -4.88
N GLY A 34 -18.74 -14.86 -4.52
CA GLY A 34 -19.14 -14.97 -3.11
C GLY A 34 -18.93 -13.69 -2.29
N GLY A 35 -19.06 -12.52 -2.90
CA GLY A 35 -18.85 -11.24 -2.17
C GLY A 35 -17.38 -10.93 -1.87
N LYS A 36 -16.43 -11.56 -2.58
CA LYS A 36 -15.00 -11.29 -2.47
C LYS A 36 -14.40 -11.02 -3.84
N PHE A 37 -13.41 -10.15 -3.88
CA PHE A 37 -12.51 -9.98 -5.01
C PHE A 37 -11.32 -10.89 -4.83
N GLU A 38 -11.07 -11.75 -5.79
CA GLU A 38 -9.91 -12.64 -5.84
C GLU A 38 -9.05 -12.28 -7.03
N VAL A 39 -7.78 -12.04 -6.79
CA VAL A 39 -6.78 -11.75 -7.81
C VAL A 39 -5.66 -12.77 -7.68
N LYS A 40 -5.41 -13.51 -8.77
CA LYS A 40 -4.32 -14.48 -8.86
C LYS A 40 -3.29 -13.98 -9.85
N GLY A 41 -2.02 -14.03 -9.48
CA GLY A 41 -0.90 -13.62 -10.32
C GLY A 41 0.39 -14.34 -9.97
N PRO A 42 1.48 -14.05 -10.70
CA PRO A 42 2.76 -14.74 -10.53
C PRO A 42 3.43 -14.49 -9.17
N LYS A 43 3.12 -13.38 -8.49
CA LYS A 43 3.68 -13.04 -7.18
C LYS A 43 2.82 -13.47 -6.00
N GLY A 44 1.61 -13.96 -6.26
CA GLY A 44 0.71 -14.45 -5.22
C GLY A 44 -0.76 -14.35 -5.54
N GLN A 45 -1.55 -14.84 -4.61
CA GLN A 45 -3.01 -14.76 -4.65
C GLN A 45 -3.49 -13.84 -3.52
N LEU A 46 -4.34 -12.91 -3.87
CA LEU A 46 -4.93 -11.94 -2.95
C LEU A 46 -6.45 -12.10 -2.95
N SER A 47 -7.05 -12.04 -1.77
CA SER A 47 -8.51 -12.08 -1.60
C SER A 47 -8.94 -10.96 -0.66
N ARG A 48 -9.97 -10.19 -1.04
CA ARG A 48 -10.54 -9.12 -0.22
C ARG A 48 -12.05 -9.11 -0.33
N PRO A 49 -12.76 -8.64 0.70
CA PRO A 49 -14.19 -8.45 0.62
C PRO A 49 -14.53 -7.48 -0.53
N ALA A 50 -15.53 -7.85 -1.31
CA ALA A 50 -16.01 -7.01 -2.41
C ALA A 50 -16.66 -5.75 -1.87
N THR A 51 -16.41 -4.64 -2.54
CA THR A 51 -17.09 -3.39 -2.24
C THR A 51 -18.58 -3.53 -2.62
N PRO A 52 -19.52 -3.12 -1.76
CA PRO A 52 -20.94 -3.20 -2.07
C PRO A 52 -21.29 -2.35 -3.30
N ASN A 53 -22.40 -2.70 -3.96
CA ASN A 53 -22.96 -1.94 -5.08
C ASN A 53 -21.99 -1.71 -6.27
N VAL A 54 -21.16 -2.70 -6.57
CA VAL A 54 -20.20 -2.66 -7.66
C VAL A 54 -20.19 -4.01 -8.39
N GLN A 55 -20.16 -3.96 -9.72
CA GLN A 55 -19.96 -5.10 -10.59
C GLN A 55 -18.67 -4.95 -11.40
N LEU A 56 -18.03 -6.07 -11.69
CA LEU A 56 -16.85 -6.12 -12.55
C LEU A 56 -17.24 -6.51 -13.97
N LYS A 57 -16.73 -5.79 -14.95
CA LYS A 57 -16.87 -6.12 -16.37
C LYS A 57 -15.48 -6.22 -16.97
N THR A 58 -15.15 -7.37 -17.51
CA THR A 58 -13.87 -7.59 -18.19
C THR A 58 -14.07 -7.49 -19.70
N GLU A 59 -13.29 -6.66 -20.36
CA GLU A 59 -13.28 -6.47 -21.80
C GLU A 59 -11.85 -6.69 -22.32
N GLY A 60 -11.60 -7.89 -22.83
CA GLY A 60 -10.26 -8.29 -23.27
C GLY A 60 -9.23 -8.26 -22.14
N THR A 61 -8.27 -7.34 -22.22
CA THR A 61 -7.21 -7.14 -21.22
C THR A 61 -7.50 -6.03 -20.22
N GLU A 62 -8.70 -5.45 -20.26
CA GLU A 62 -9.10 -4.35 -19.40
C GLU A 62 -10.25 -4.75 -18.48
N LEU A 63 -10.15 -4.35 -17.23
CA LEU A 63 -11.17 -4.54 -16.21
C LEU A 63 -11.83 -3.20 -15.88
N PHE A 64 -13.15 -3.17 -16.04
CA PHE A 64 -13.99 -2.04 -15.71
C PHE A 64 -14.77 -2.31 -14.43
N VAL A 65 -14.90 -1.27 -13.63
CA VAL A 65 -15.69 -1.29 -12.40
C VAL A 65 -16.95 -0.48 -12.63
N VAL A 66 -18.11 -1.15 -12.61
CA VAL A 66 -19.41 -0.54 -12.90
C VAL A 66 -20.20 -0.41 -11.60
N PRO A 67 -20.72 0.78 -11.25
CA PRO A 67 -21.60 0.93 -10.10
C PRO A 67 -22.98 0.39 -10.41
N THR A 68 -23.58 -0.34 -9.47
CA THR A 68 -24.96 -0.87 -9.60
C THR A 68 -26.01 0.13 -9.10
N VAL A 69 -25.59 1.10 -8.28
CA VAL A 69 -26.45 2.14 -7.72
C VAL A 69 -26.10 3.49 -8.34
N ALA A 70 -27.11 4.25 -8.71
CA ALA A 70 -26.94 5.59 -9.25
C ALA A 70 -26.59 6.61 -8.14
N GLY A 71 -26.00 7.73 -8.52
CA GLY A 71 -25.73 8.85 -7.61
C GLY A 71 -24.33 8.85 -7.00
N ARG A 72 -24.17 9.66 -5.94
CA ARG A 72 -22.87 9.88 -5.27
C ARG A 72 -22.31 8.62 -4.62
N ASP A 73 -23.18 7.79 -4.06
CA ASP A 73 -22.76 6.55 -3.38
C ASP A 73 -22.21 5.53 -4.39
N GLY A 74 -22.85 5.36 -5.54
CA GLY A 74 -22.31 4.52 -6.61
C GLY A 74 -20.93 5.00 -7.08
N ALA A 75 -20.76 6.30 -7.27
CA ALA A 75 -19.47 6.88 -7.66
C ALA A 75 -18.38 6.67 -6.59
N ARG A 76 -18.74 6.81 -5.30
CA ARG A 76 -17.82 6.58 -4.17
C ARG A 76 -17.35 5.13 -4.13
N PHE A 77 -18.26 4.17 -4.17
CA PHE A 77 -17.92 2.76 -4.16
C PHE A 77 -17.17 2.31 -5.42
N GLN A 78 -17.51 2.86 -6.59
CA GLN A 78 -16.79 2.62 -7.82
C GLN A 78 -15.31 3.03 -7.72
N GLY A 79 -15.04 4.24 -7.22
CA GLY A 79 -13.68 4.75 -7.05
C GLY A 79 -12.86 3.94 -6.04
N LEU A 80 -13.50 3.55 -4.92
CA LEU A 80 -12.89 2.71 -3.88
C LEU A 80 -12.53 1.32 -4.44
N ALA A 81 -13.50 0.64 -5.04
CA ALA A 81 -13.30 -0.69 -5.62
C ALA A 81 -12.20 -0.70 -6.69
N ARG A 82 -12.21 0.30 -7.57
CA ARG A 82 -11.18 0.45 -8.60
C ARG A 82 -9.79 0.62 -7.99
N SER A 83 -9.64 1.45 -6.95
CA SER A 83 -8.35 1.66 -6.28
C SER A 83 -7.83 0.39 -5.60
N ILE A 84 -8.70 -0.34 -4.91
CA ILE A 84 -8.35 -1.60 -4.25
C ILE A 84 -7.93 -2.64 -5.29
N LEU A 85 -8.74 -2.85 -6.34
CA LEU A 85 -8.46 -3.81 -7.39
C LEU A 85 -7.16 -3.48 -8.15
N ASN A 86 -6.92 -2.21 -8.47
CA ASN A 86 -5.67 -1.82 -9.11
C ASN A 86 -4.46 -2.16 -8.24
N GLY A 87 -4.53 -1.89 -6.93
CA GLY A 87 -3.48 -2.29 -6.01
C GLY A 87 -3.28 -3.80 -5.92
N MET A 88 -4.36 -4.60 -5.95
CA MET A 88 -4.28 -6.06 -5.95
C MET A 88 -3.67 -6.59 -7.26
N VAL A 89 -4.07 -6.05 -8.41
CA VAL A 89 -3.54 -6.44 -9.73
C VAL A 89 -2.04 -6.13 -9.84
N GLU A 90 -1.62 -4.91 -9.49
CA GLU A 90 -0.22 -4.53 -9.48
C GLU A 90 0.60 -5.40 -8.51
N GLY A 91 0.06 -5.67 -7.31
CA GLY A 91 0.73 -6.49 -6.31
C GLY A 91 0.85 -7.96 -6.72
N ALA A 92 -0.19 -8.53 -7.32
CA ALA A 92 -0.16 -9.90 -7.81
C ALA A 92 0.75 -10.07 -9.05
N ALA A 93 0.92 -9.01 -9.87
CA ALA A 93 1.79 -9.01 -11.04
C ALA A 93 3.26 -8.81 -10.67
N ASN A 94 3.58 -7.69 -10.04
CA ASN A 94 4.95 -7.22 -9.83
C ASN A 94 5.43 -7.40 -8.38
N GLY A 95 4.48 -7.44 -7.44
CA GLY A 95 4.77 -7.29 -6.02
C GLY A 95 5.08 -5.85 -5.65
N TYR A 96 5.13 -5.60 -4.35
CA TYR A 96 5.52 -4.31 -3.80
C TYR A 96 6.79 -4.45 -3.00
N THR A 97 7.66 -3.44 -3.08
CA THR A 97 8.89 -3.36 -2.30
C THR A 97 8.92 -2.03 -1.54
N ARG A 98 9.27 -2.09 -0.27
CA ARG A 98 9.54 -0.91 0.56
C ARG A 98 10.85 -1.10 1.30
N THR A 99 11.71 -0.10 1.22
CA THR A 99 12.99 -0.10 1.92
C THR A 99 12.93 0.88 3.07
N LEU A 100 13.28 0.42 4.26
CA LEU A 100 13.45 1.23 5.45
C LEU A 100 14.94 1.39 5.73
N GLN A 101 15.33 2.56 6.20
CA GLN A 101 16.68 2.89 6.60
C GLN A 101 16.70 3.20 8.10
N LEU A 102 17.59 2.53 8.82
CA LEU A 102 17.88 2.78 10.22
C LEU A 102 19.04 3.74 10.30
N VAL A 103 18.82 4.91 10.92
CA VAL A 103 19.84 5.95 11.09
C VAL A 103 20.08 6.14 12.56
N GLY A 104 21.28 5.86 13.02
CA GLY A 104 21.69 6.01 14.42
C GLY A 104 22.88 5.15 14.77
N THR A 105 23.66 5.58 15.74
CA THR A 105 24.82 4.81 16.23
C THR A 105 24.35 3.53 16.89
N GLY A 106 24.82 2.38 16.41
CA GLY A 106 24.47 1.07 16.95
C GLY A 106 23.09 0.53 16.54
N TYR A 107 22.35 1.22 15.65
CA TYR A 107 21.08 0.70 15.14
C TYR A 107 21.33 -0.45 14.17
N ARG A 108 20.67 -1.57 14.42
CA ARG A 108 20.80 -2.79 13.61
C ARG A 108 19.47 -3.50 13.49
N ALA A 109 19.29 -4.15 12.37
CA ALA A 109 18.19 -5.08 12.11
C ALA A 109 18.75 -6.46 11.75
N GLU A 110 18.14 -7.51 12.26
CA GLU A 110 18.45 -8.90 11.93
C GLU A 110 17.16 -9.67 11.74
N VAL A 111 17.11 -10.53 10.73
CA VAL A 111 15.99 -11.44 10.52
C VAL A 111 16.34 -12.81 11.02
N LYS A 112 15.54 -13.36 11.95
CA LYS A 112 15.65 -14.72 12.47
C LYS A 112 14.33 -15.47 12.22
N GLY A 113 14.27 -16.22 11.13
CA GLY A 113 13.05 -16.91 10.72
C GLY A 113 11.90 -15.93 10.42
N LYS A 114 10.80 -16.03 11.16
CA LYS A 114 9.64 -15.12 11.04
C LYS A 114 9.68 -13.93 12.01
N ILE A 115 10.81 -13.63 12.60
CA ILE A 115 10.95 -12.51 13.56
C ILE A 115 12.03 -11.56 13.05
N LEU A 116 11.67 -10.28 12.99
CA LEU A 116 12.61 -9.19 12.76
C LEU A 116 13.06 -8.62 14.10
N ASN A 117 14.32 -8.78 14.43
CA ASN A 117 14.96 -8.23 15.63
C ASN A 117 15.52 -6.85 15.28
N LEU A 118 15.16 -5.86 16.07
CA LEU A 118 15.57 -4.46 15.89
C LEU A 118 16.27 -3.96 17.15
N ALA A 119 17.53 -3.56 17.01
CA ALA A 119 18.26 -2.79 18.03
C ALA A 119 18.18 -1.31 17.67
N LEU A 120 17.34 -0.55 18.36
CA LEU A 120 17.05 0.87 18.08
C LEU A 120 17.46 1.80 19.22
N GLY A 121 18.44 1.38 20.05
CA GLY A 121 18.91 2.16 21.19
C GLY A 121 17.96 2.17 22.38
N PHE A 122 17.11 1.15 22.51
CA PHE A 122 16.37 0.86 23.72
C PHE A 122 17.17 -0.10 24.60
N SER A 123 16.81 -0.22 25.88
CA SER A 123 17.44 -1.16 26.83
C SER A 123 17.18 -2.63 26.48
N HIS A 124 16.21 -2.92 25.63
CA HIS A 124 15.86 -4.27 25.14
C HIS A 124 15.73 -4.26 23.61
N PRO A 125 16.05 -5.36 22.95
CA PRO A 125 15.77 -5.51 21.51
C PRO A 125 14.27 -5.60 21.27
N ILE A 126 13.81 -5.05 20.15
CA ILE A 126 12.42 -5.18 19.72
C ILE A 126 12.31 -6.40 18.81
N ASN A 127 11.49 -7.36 19.20
CA ASN A 127 11.19 -8.55 18.41
C ASN A 127 9.85 -8.34 17.70
N PHE A 128 9.89 -8.10 16.39
CA PHE A 128 8.70 -7.87 15.58
C PHE A 128 8.34 -9.12 14.78
N PRO A 129 7.17 -9.75 15.01
CA PRO A 129 6.71 -10.87 14.20
C PRO A 129 6.35 -10.38 12.80
N ILE A 130 6.93 -11.03 11.78
CA ILE A 130 6.66 -10.73 10.38
C ILE A 130 5.30 -11.34 10.01
N PRO A 131 4.32 -10.53 9.54
CA PRO A 131 3.03 -11.05 9.12
C PRO A 131 3.16 -11.92 7.87
N ASP A 132 2.24 -12.87 7.72
CA ASP A 132 2.20 -13.73 6.54
C ASP A 132 1.97 -12.90 5.27
N GLY A 133 2.63 -13.31 4.17
CA GLY A 133 2.60 -12.59 2.90
C GLY A 133 3.59 -11.43 2.76
N VAL A 134 4.38 -11.14 3.80
CA VAL A 134 5.48 -10.18 3.75
C VAL A 134 6.82 -10.89 3.96
N THR A 135 7.75 -10.66 3.06
CA THR A 135 9.13 -11.13 3.20
C THR A 135 10.01 -9.95 3.60
N VAL A 136 10.84 -10.17 4.61
CA VAL A 136 11.78 -9.15 5.10
C VAL A 136 13.19 -9.62 4.81
N THR A 137 13.98 -8.79 4.14
CA THR A 137 15.38 -9.06 3.83
C THR A 137 16.25 -7.92 4.36
N VAL A 138 17.33 -8.30 5.02
CA VAL A 138 18.36 -7.35 5.49
C VAL A 138 19.63 -7.67 4.70
N PRO A 139 20.05 -6.78 3.77
CA PRO A 139 21.26 -6.98 2.98
C PRO A 139 22.51 -7.01 3.89
N ALA A 140 23.38 -7.98 3.68
CA ALA A 140 24.63 -8.11 4.45
C ALA A 140 25.53 -6.88 4.31
N ASP A 141 25.57 -6.30 3.11
CA ASP A 141 26.39 -5.12 2.80
C ASP A 141 25.97 -3.86 3.58
N SER A 142 24.72 -3.81 4.04
CA SER A 142 24.19 -2.67 4.80
C SER A 142 24.55 -2.69 6.30
N LYS A 143 25.29 -3.71 6.77
CA LYS A 143 25.57 -3.90 8.20
C LYS A 143 24.33 -3.85 9.10
N GLY A 144 23.18 -4.24 8.56
CA GLY A 144 21.89 -4.21 9.27
C GLY A 144 21.20 -2.85 9.33
N THR A 145 21.63 -1.87 8.53
CA THR A 145 21.01 -0.53 8.51
C THR A 145 19.88 -0.39 7.50
N LEU A 146 19.75 -1.34 6.56
CA LEU A 146 18.67 -1.37 5.57
C LEU A 146 17.77 -2.58 5.80
N VAL A 147 16.47 -2.35 5.74
CA VAL A 147 15.43 -3.38 5.82
C VAL A 147 14.56 -3.28 4.59
N ILE A 148 14.57 -4.33 3.77
CA ILE A 148 13.78 -4.42 2.54
C ILE A 148 12.58 -5.30 2.83
N LEU A 149 11.40 -4.74 2.63
CA LEU A 149 10.11 -5.41 2.76
C LEU A 149 9.56 -5.68 1.37
N THR A 150 9.19 -6.91 1.08
CA THR A 150 8.54 -7.32 -0.17
C THR A 150 7.27 -8.08 0.12
N GLY A 151 6.25 -7.87 -0.71
CA GLY A 151 4.97 -8.56 -0.56
C GLY A 151 4.03 -8.28 -1.72
N ALA A 152 3.04 -9.14 -1.92
CA ALA A 152 2.01 -8.95 -2.92
C ALA A 152 0.93 -7.97 -2.43
N ASP A 153 0.60 -7.98 -1.13
CA ASP A 153 -0.41 -7.09 -0.58
C ASP A 153 0.18 -5.73 -0.16
N LYS A 154 -0.24 -4.68 -0.87
CA LYS A 154 0.17 -3.30 -0.60
C LYS A 154 -0.15 -2.84 0.82
N GLU A 155 -1.33 -3.23 1.32
CA GLU A 155 -1.80 -2.78 2.63
C GLU A 155 -1.02 -3.44 3.75
N THR A 156 -0.94 -4.77 3.76
CA THR A 156 -0.21 -5.51 4.80
C THR A 156 1.27 -5.12 4.84
N MET A 157 1.90 -4.98 3.67
CA MET A 157 3.28 -4.53 3.57
C MET A 157 3.44 -3.08 4.04
N GLY A 158 2.51 -2.19 3.65
CA GLY A 158 2.52 -0.78 4.07
C GLY A 158 2.31 -0.60 5.57
N GLN A 159 1.38 -1.36 6.18
CA GLN A 159 1.16 -1.36 7.63
C GLN A 159 2.37 -1.90 8.38
N THR A 160 3.00 -2.96 7.87
CA THR A 160 4.23 -3.52 8.44
C THR A 160 5.35 -2.48 8.45
N ALA A 161 5.58 -1.82 7.32
CA ALA A 161 6.58 -0.76 7.22
C ALA A 161 6.29 0.41 8.17
N ALA A 162 5.03 0.82 8.27
CA ALA A 162 4.61 1.90 9.17
C ALA A 162 4.78 1.54 10.65
N LYS A 163 4.46 0.30 11.05
CA LYS A 163 4.69 -0.19 12.41
C LYS A 163 6.18 -0.20 12.77
N ILE A 164 7.04 -0.70 11.87
CA ILE A 164 8.49 -0.72 12.08
C ILE A 164 9.02 0.72 12.23
N ARG A 165 8.59 1.65 11.36
CA ARG A 165 8.95 3.06 11.46
C ARG A 165 8.43 3.70 12.75
N GLY A 166 7.27 3.28 13.23
CA GLY A 166 6.63 3.79 14.44
C GLY A 166 7.37 3.43 15.74
N PHE A 167 8.18 2.37 15.77
CA PHE A 167 8.97 2.04 16.97
C PHE A 167 9.98 3.13 17.33
N ARG A 168 10.60 3.74 16.33
CA ARG A 168 11.48 4.89 16.55
C ARG A 168 11.41 5.84 15.35
N PRO A 169 10.46 6.78 15.33
CA PRO A 169 10.33 7.73 14.23
C PRO A 169 11.55 8.64 14.14
N PRO A 170 11.87 9.16 12.96
CA PRO A 170 13.03 10.02 12.78
C PRO A 170 12.91 11.30 13.60
N GLU A 171 13.98 11.63 14.31
CA GLU A 171 14.09 12.83 15.12
C GLU A 171 14.31 14.07 14.23
N PRO A 172 13.73 15.24 14.58
CA PRO A 172 13.83 16.44 13.75
C PRO A 172 15.16 17.19 13.85
N TYR A 173 16.06 16.84 14.78
CA TYR A 173 17.33 17.57 14.99
C TYR A 173 18.55 16.89 14.39
N GLY A 174 18.60 15.56 14.41
CA GLY A 174 19.72 14.78 13.87
C GLY A 174 19.29 13.67 12.93
N GLY A 175 18.00 13.54 12.64
CA GLY A 175 17.45 12.53 11.73
C GLY A 175 17.61 11.09 12.20
N LYS A 176 17.98 10.86 13.47
CA LYS A 176 18.11 9.52 14.04
C LYS A 176 16.74 8.85 14.15
N GLY A 177 16.65 7.59 13.76
CA GLY A 177 15.40 6.84 13.79
C GLY A 177 15.27 5.93 12.57
N VAL A 178 14.08 5.34 12.41
CA VAL A 178 13.71 4.54 11.27
C VAL A 178 12.94 5.41 10.28
N ARG A 179 13.42 5.50 9.04
CA ARG A 179 12.80 6.27 7.97
C ARG A 179 12.64 5.44 6.70
N TYR A 180 11.77 5.85 5.81
CA TYR A 180 11.73 5.27 4.46
C TYR A 180 13.00 5.67 3.70
N HIS A 181 13.46 4.79 2.84
CA HIS A 181 14.59 5.12 1.97
C HIS A 181 14.20 6.28 1.03
N GLY A 182 15.01 7.35 1.02
CA GLY A 182 14.70 8.57 0.28
C GLY A 182 13.72 9.53 0.97
N GLU A 183 13.26 9.25 2.19
CA GLU A 183 12.42 10.17 2.95
C GLU A 183 13.21 11.41 3.37
N LYS A 184 12.74 12.59 2.97
CA LYS A 184 13.26 13.86 3.46
C LYS A 184 12.63 14.18 4.81
N VAL A 185 13.41 14.01 5.88
CA VAL A 185 12.99 14.39 7.24
C VAL A 185 13.13 15.90 7.37
N ARG A 186 12.09 16.57 7.86
CA ARG A 186 12.15 18.01 8.13
C ARG A 186 13.03 18.24 9.36
N GLU A 187 14.19 18.85 9.14
CA GLU A 187 15.12 19.19 10.20
C GLU A 187 14.82 20.57 10.80
N LYS A 188 15.01 20.69 12.09
CA LYS A 188 14.91 21.94 12.84
C LYS A 188 16.31 22.36 13.30
N ALA A 189 16.57 23.66 13.27
CA ALA A 189 17.80 24.20 13.85
C ALA A 189 17.84 23.95 15.37
N GLY A 190 18.96 23.45 15.87
CA GLY A 190 19.19 23.30 17.30
C GLY A 190 19.38 24.65 17.99
N LYS A 191 19.39 24.68 19.34
CA LYS A 191 19.52 25.90 20.15
C LYS A 191 20.76 26.76 19.81
N ALA A 192 21.85 26.16 19.33
CA ALA A 192 23.06 26.86 18.96
C ALA A 192 22.95 27.70 17.67
N ALA A 193 22.08 27.28 16.73
CA ALA A 193 21.87 27.96 15.45
C ALA A 193 21.01 29.24 15.58
N SER A 194 20.26 29.42 16.68
CA SER A 194 19.44 30.61 16.92
C SER A 194 20.23 31.83 17.44
N LYS A 195 21.49 31.65 17.84
CA LYS A 195 22.32 32.72 18.41
C LYS A 195 23.19 33.47 17.37
N GLY A 196 23.17 33.07 16.10
CA GLY A 196 23.97 33.61 15.00
C GLY A 196 23.29 34.63 14.10
N GLY A 197 22.09 35.07 14.44
CA GLY A 197 21.34 36.10 13.71
C GLY A 197 21.44 37.45 14.41
N LYS A 198 22.55 38.15 14.25
CA LYS A 198 22.64 39.60 14.38
C LYS A 198 23.10 40.17 13.06
#